data_1501f40f0752d69c6b8b6eacd3b2b998
#
_entry.id   1501f40f0752d69c6b8b6eacd3b2b998
#
_cell.length_a   1.000
_cell.length_b   1.000
_cell.length_c   1.000
_cell.angle_alpha   90.00
_cell.angle_beta   90.00
_cell.angle_gamma   90.00
#
_symmetry.space_group_name_H-M   'P 1'
#
loop_
_entity.id
_entity.type
_entity.pdbx_description
1 polymer ?
#
loop_
_entity_poly.entity_id
_entity_poly.type
_entity_poly.pdbx_seq_one_letter_code
_entity_poly.pdbx_strand_id
1 'polypeptide(L)' 'SAGGLPFTVLFDSKGNKFDSILGEVQPGDLQSRVARLVDASRT' A
#
# COMPACT_ATOMS: atom_id res chain seq x y z
N SER A 1 2.23 20.92 7.64
CA SER A 1 0.81 21.00 7.36
C SER A 1 0.00 20.81 8.62
N ALA A 2 -1.16 21.34 8.59
CA ALA A 2 -2.05 21.23 9.74
C ALA A 2 -2.85 19.93 9.72
N GLY A 3 -2.64 19.08 8.78
CA GLY A 3 -3.41 17.88 8.65
C GLY A 3 -3.02 16.78 9.60
N GLY A 4 -3.74 15.71 9.59
CA GLY A 4 -3.41 14.52 10.33
C GLY A 4 -2.33 13.71 9.64
N LEU A 5 -2.21 12.47 10.02
CA LEU A 5 -1.24 11.58 9.43
C LEU A 5 -1.64 11.20 8.00
N PRO A 6 -0.66 11.01 7.12
CA PRO A 6 -0.98 10.51 5.78
C PRO A 6 -1.55 9.09 5.85
N PHE A 7 -2.32 8.74 4.84
CA PHE A 7 -2.94 7.43 4.77
C PHE A 7 -2.81 6.90 3.34
N THR A 8 -2.21 5.73 3.21
CA THR A 8 -1.96 5.10 1.92
C THR A 8 -2.76 3.81 1.83
N VAL A 9 -3.42 3.61 0.70
CA VAL A 9 -4.18 2.38 0.47
C VAL A 9 -3.71 1.77 -0.84
N LEU A 10 -3.49 0.47 -0.83
CA LEU A 10 -3.15 -0.29 -2.03
C LEU A 10 -4.35 -1.14 -2.43
N PHE A 11 -4.72 -1.05 -3.70
CA PHE A 11 -5.81 -1.84 -4.25
C PHE A 11 -5.27 -2.86 -5.24
N ASP A 12 -5.88 -4.02 -5.29
CA ASP A 12 -5.53 -5.01 -6.30
C ASP A 12 -6.17 -4.65 -7.63
N SER A 13 -5.92 -5.47 -8.65
CA SER A 13 -6.42 -5.19 -10.00
C SER A 13 -7.95 -5.30 -10.09
N LYS A 14 -8.60 -5.88 -9.11
CA LYS A 14 -10.05 -6.01 -9.07
C LYS A 14 -10.71 -4.90 -8.26
N GLY A 15 -9.92 -3.96 -7.74
CA GLY A 15 -10.46 -2.87 -6.96
C GLY A 15 -10.67 -3.19 -5.49
N ASN A 16 -10.20 -4.33 -5.01
CA ASN A 16 -10.30 -4.68 -3.61
C ASN A 16 -9.10 -4.16 -2.83
N LYS A 17 -9.35 -3.72 -1.61
CA LYS A 17 -8.26 -3.23 -0.77
C LYS A 17 -7.34 -4.40 -0.41
N PHE A 18 -6.07 -4.22 -0.70
CA PHE A 18 -5.05 -5.21 -0.40
C PHE A 18 -4.31 -4.88 0.88
N ASP A 19 -3.98 -3.62 1.09
CA ASP A 19 -3.16 -3.20 2.21
C ASP A 19 -3.40 -1.73 2.50
N SER A 20 -3.06 -1.29 3.70
CA SER A 20 -3.15 0.13 4.05
C SER A 20 -2.04 0.48 5.03
N ILE A 21 -1.59 1.73 4.98
CA ILE A 21 -0.52 2.23 5.82
C ILE A 21 -0.96 3.55 6.40
N LEU A 22 -0.96 3.66 7.72
CA LEU A 22 -1.23 4.92 8.41
C LEU A 22 0.10 5.51 8.85
N GLY A 23 0.37 6.73 8.41
CA GLY A 23 1.61 7.40 8.71
C GLY A 23 2.49 7.52 7.49
N GLU A 24 3.70 8.06 7.70
CA GLU A 24 4.63 8.24 6.60
C GLU A 24 5.17 6.89 6.12
N VAL A 25 5.25 6.76 4.80
CA VAL A 25 5.68 5.52 4.18
C VAL A 25 7.18 5.59 3.91
N GLN A 26 7.91 4.58 4.37
CA GLN A 26 9.31 4.43 4.02
C GLN A 26 9.40 3.80 2.62
N PRO A 27 10.30 4.27 1.75
CA PRO A 27 10.34 3.77 0.38
C PRO A 27 10.48 2.25 0.28
N GLY A 28 11.33 1.65 1.12
CA GLY A 28 11.51 0.20 1.09
C GLY A 28 10.27 -0.56 1.52
N ASP A 29 9.52 0.00 2.47
CA ASP A 29 8.29 -0.64 2.94
C ASP A 29 7.22 -0.65 1.84
N LEU A 30 7.06 0.48 1.14
CA LEU A 30 6.10 0.55 0.06
C LEU A 30 6.46 -0.43 -1.05
N GLN A 31 7.74 -0.49 -1.43
CA GLN A 31 8.19 -1.43 -2.43
C GLN A 31 7.87 -2.88 -2.05
N SER A 32 8.12 -3.23 -0.80
CA SER A 32 7.85 -4.59 -0.33
C SER A 32 6.37 -4.92 -0.38
N ARG A 33 5.52 -3.96 -0.03
CA ARG A 33 4.07 -4.18 -0.05
C ARG A 33 3.54 -4.31 -1.47
N VAL A 34 4.04 -3.47 -2.39
CA VAL A 34 3.66 -3.57 -3.80
C VAL A 34 4.13 -4.89 -4.38
N ALA A 35 5.33 -5.34 -4.02
CA ALA A 35 5.85 -6.63 -4.48
C ALA A 35 4.94 -7.77 -4.03
N ARG A 36 4.45 -7.72 -2.80
CA ARG A 36 3.51 -8.74 -2.32
C ARG A 36 2.21 -8.71 -3.08
N LEU A 37 1.72 -7.52 -3.41
CA LEU A 37 0.50 -7.37 -4.19
C LEU A 37 0.67 -7.99 -5.58
N VAL A 38 1.78 -7.66 -6.25
CA VAL A 38 2.07 -8.21 -7.58
C VAL A 38 2.19 -9.73 -7.50
N ASP A 39 2.87 -10.23 -6.48
CA ASP A 39 3.06 -11.66 -6.32
C ASP A 39 1.73 -12.38 -6.09
N ALA A 40 0.88 -11.80 -5.27
CA ALA A 40 -0.45 -12.36 -5.02
C ALA A 40 -1.31 -12.37 -6.28
N SER A 41 -1.15 -11.37 -7.14
CA SER A 41 -1.95 -11.27 -8.35
C SER A 41 -1.53 -12.28 -9.42
N ARG A 42 -0.39 -12.93 -9.23
CA ARG A 42 0.12 -13.90 -10.21
C ARG A 42 -0.36 -15.32 -9.94
N THR A 43 -1.02 -15.57 -8.83
CA THR A 43 -1.49 -16.91 -8.47
C THR A 43 -2.95 -17.17 -8.81
#